data_1841f7eb2020f522a4c8e0cb2c87ba11
#
_entry.id   1841f7eb2020f522a4c8e0cb2c87ba11
#
_cell.length_a   1.000
_cell.length_b   1.000
_cell.length_c   1.000
_cell.angle_alpha   90.00
_cell.angle_beta   90.00
_cell.angle_gamma   90.00
#
_symmetry.space_group_name_H-M   'P 1'
#
loop_
_entity.id
_entity.type
_entity.pdbx_description
1 polymer ?
#
loop_
_entity_poly.entity_id
_entity_poly.type
_entity_poly.pdbx_seq_one_letter_code
_entity_poly.pdbx_strand_id
1 'polypeptide(L)'
;VMCPTTILFMFLAHPIIRIFFERGQFNVYSTGITASTLLFYSLGLFSFGGVKILVTAFYALQDTKTPVKIAAISLAINTIFNFILMFPLKVGGIALSSSLAGIINFLVLFFILEKRLGKMNADLLKYFFKVTLASLIVGIGIFVFWHFVVWPQEWLMLVLLFFLGMFFYEVLCLWLNIEQSQKIWSWAKTRRFLSHRPKPNS
;
A
#
# COMPACT_ATOMS: atom_id res chain seq x y z
N VAL A 1 6.55 -1.50 2.91
CA VAL A 1 6.21 -1.84 1.52
C VAL A 1 4.80 -1.37 1.16
N MET A 2 3.75 -1.61 2.00
CA MET A 2 2.36 -1.26 1.65
C MET A 2 2.12 0.23 1.42
N CYS A 3 2.64 1.12 2.26
CA CYS A 3 2.43 2.58 2.12
C CYS A 3 2.96 3.15 0.79
N PRO A 4 4.23 2.91 0.39
CA PRO A 4 4.72 3.44 -0.87
C PRO A 4 3.96 2.84 -2.07
N THR A 5 3.62 1.56 -2.02
CA THR A 5 2.85 0.91 -3.09
C THR A 5 1.46 1.54 -3.24
N THR A 6 0.76 1.81 -2.13
CA THR A 6 -0.53 2.51 -2.13
C THR A 6 -0.43 3.85 -2.84
N ILE A 7 0.56 4.65 -2.46
CA ILE A 7 0.74 6.01 -3.00
C ILE A 7 1.16 5.98 -4.46
N LEU A 8 2.04 5.03 -4.85
CA LEU A 8 2.40 4.83 -6.25
C LEU A 8 1.19 4.49 -7.12
N PHE A 9 0.33 3.57 -6.67
CA PHE A 9 -0.90 3.24 -7.41
C PHE A 9 -1.88 4.40 -7.46
N MET A 10 -1.97 5.23 -6.42
CA MET A 10 -2.82 6.42 -6.45
C MET A 10 -2.38 7.42 -7.52
N PHE A 11 -1.09 7.72 -7.59
CA PHE A 11 -0.56 8.72 -8.54
C PHE A 11 -0.40 8.18 -9.96
N LEU A 12 -0.09 6.89 -10.11
CA LEU A 12 0.14 6.27 -11.42
C LEU A 12 -1.08 5.47 -11.93
N ALA A 13 -2.25 5.53 -11.27
CA ALA A 13 -3.43 4.77 -11.69
C ALA A 13 -3.78 5.00 -13.17
N HIS A 14 -3.86 6.25 -13.61
CA HIS A 14 -4.20 6.59 -14.98
C HIS A 14 -3.13 6.15 -15.99
N PRO A 15 -1.82 6.46 -15.80
CA PRO A 15 -0.75 5.96 -16.66
C PRO A 15 -0.69 4.44 -16.77
N ILE A 16 -0.85 3.74 -15.63
CA ILE A 16 -0.84 2.28 -15.61
C ILE A 16 -1.95 1.73 -16.49
N ILE A 17 -3.20 2.15 -16.28
CA ILE A 17 -4.33 1.64 -17.05
C ILE A 17 -4.20 2.01 -18.52
N ARG A 18 -3.78 3.23 -18.84
CA ARG A 18 -3.56 3.67 -20.22
C ARG A 18 -2.55 2.80 -20.95
N ILE A 19 -1.37 2.59 -20.38
CA ILE A 19 -0.27 1.86 -21.02
C ILE A 19 -0.60 0.38 -21.20
N PHE A 20 -1.23 -0.25 -20.19
CA PHE A 20 -1.45 -1.69 -20.22
C PHE A 20 -2.73 -2.10 -20.94
N PHE A 21 -3.78 -1.28 -20.89
CA PHE A 21 -5.12 -1.69 -21.33
C PHE A 21 -5.69 -0.88 -22.49
N GLU A 22 -5.25 0.37 -22.74
CA GLU A 22 -5.82 1.22 -23.79
C GLU A 22 -5.40 0.74 -25.19
N ARG A 23 -6.05 -0.36 -25.63
CA ARG A 23 -5.82 -0.97 -26.97
C ARG A 23 -7.11 -1.53 -27.53
N GLY A 24 -7.28 -1.46 -28.85
CA GLY A 24 -8.42 -2.03 -29.56
C GLY A 24 -9.77 -1.45 -29.10
N GLN A 25 -10.62 -2.27 -28.54
CA GLN A 25 -11.97 -1.87 -28.05
C GLN A 25 -11.92 -1.07 -26.74
N PHE A 26 -10.80 -1.08 -26.01
CA PHE A 26 -10.65 -0.37 -24.74
C PHE A 26 -10.26 1.09 -25.01
N ASN A 27 -11.25 1.97 -24.96
CA ASN A 27 -11.12 3.37 -25.32
C ASN A 27 -10.77 4.26 -24.09
N VAL A 28 -10.54 5.56 -24.34
CA VAL A 28 -10.21 6.57 -23.30
C VAL A 28 -11.27 6.63 -22.19
N TYR A 29 -12.55 6.42 -22.51
CA TYR A 29 -13.63 6.38 -21.52
C TYR A 29 -13.48 5.18 -20.56
N SER A 30 -13.18 4.01 -21.11
CA SER A 30 -12.91 2.79 -20.31
C SER A 30 -11.65 2.95 -19.45
N THR A 31 -10.61 3.59 -19.99
CA THR A 31 -9.39 3.95 -19.26
C THR A 31 -9.72 4.82 -18.06
N GLY A 32 -10.53 5.86 -18.21
CA GLY A 32 -10.93 6.75 -17.13
C GLY A 32 -11.69 6.04 -16.00
N ILE A 33 -12.66 5.18 -16.34
CA ILE A 33 -13.42 4.40 -15.35
C ILE A 33 -12.50 3.43 -14.60
N THR A 34 -11.66 2.71 -15.33
CA THR A 34 -10.77 1.71 -14.73
C THR A 34 -9.68 2.36 -13.87
N ALA A 35 -9.13 3.49 -14.30
CA ALA A 35 -8.17 4.27 -13.53
C ALA A 35 -8.78 4.80 -12.21
N SER A 36 -10.01 5.33 -12.27
CA SER A 36 -10.75 5.74 -11.07
C SER A 36 -11.00 4.58 -10.13
N THR A 37 -11.35 3.41 -10.67
CA THR A 37 -11.54 2.18 -9.89
C THR A 37 -10.25 1.76 -9.20
N LEU A 38 -9.11 1.76 -9.91
CA LEU A 38 -7.79 1.46 -9.35
C LEU A 38 -7.42 2.46 -8.25
N LEU A 39 -7.66 3.75 -8.45
CA LEU A 39 -7.43 4.79 -7.46
C LEU A 39 -8.23 4.53 -6.18
N PHE A 40 -9.53 4.21 -6.29
CA PHE A 40 -10.36 3.90 -5.14
C PHE A 40 -9.92 2.64 -4.41
N TYR A 41 -9.53 1.57 -5.10
CA TYR A 41 -8.93 0.38 -4.48
C TYR A 41 -7.62 0.68 -3.78
N SER A 42 -6.80 1.57 -4.34
CA SER A 42 -5.52 1.95 -3.74
C SER A 42 -5.68 2.55 -2.36
N LEU A 43 -6.77 3.31 -2.10
CA LEU A 43 -7.07 3.85 -0.77
C LEU A 43 -7.18 2.75 0.31
N GLY A 44 -7.71 1.59 -0.05
CA GLY A 44 -7.90 0.46 0.86
C GLY A 44 -6.66 -0.44 1.03
N LEU A 45 -5.69 -0.34 0.13
CA LEU A 45 -4.57 -1.29 0.05
C LEU A 45 -3.77 -1.39 1.36
N PHE A 46 -3.51 -0.24 1.98
CA PHE A 46 -2.86 -0.15 3.28
C PHE A 46 -3.65 -0.91 4.35
N SER A 47 -4.97 -0.68 4.40
CA SER A 47 -5.85 -1.31 5.39
C SER A 47 -5.93 -2.81 5.20
N PHE A 48 -5.97 -3.30 3.97
CA PHE A 48 -5.96 -4.74 3.68
C PHE A 48 -4.67 -5.42 4.16
N GLY A 49 -3.52 -4.76 3.98
CA GLY A 49 -2.25 -5.23 4.53
C GLY A 49 -2.23 -5.20 6.06
N GLY A 50 -2.73 -4.10 6.65
CA GLY A 50 -2.83 -3.91 8.09
C GLY A 50 -3.74 -4.93 8.77
N VAL A 51 -4.91 -5.23 8.19
CA VAL A 51 -5.83 -6.25 8.70
C VAL A 51 -5.15 -7.61 8.84
N LYS A 52 -4.35 -8.04 7.85
CA LYS A 52 -3.62 -9.31 7.92
C LYS A 52 -2.69 -9.38 9.12
N ILE A 53 -1.97 -8.29 9.41
CA ILE A 53 -1.06 -8.21 10.56
C ILE A 53 -1.85 -8.27 11.86
N LEU A 54 -2.95 -7.50 11.98
CA LEU A 54 -3.79 -7.48 13.17
C LEU A 54 -4.43 -8.83 13.44
N VAL A 55 -4.97 -9.49 12.41
CA VAL A 55 -5.53 -10.85 12.53
C VAL A 55 -4.50 -11.84 13.05
N THR A 56 -3.26 -11.78 12.55
CA THR A 56 -2.17 -12.62 13.03
C THR A 56 -1.87 -12.35 14.51
N ALA A 57 -1.91 -11.09 14.95
CA ALA A 57 -1.73 -10.72 16.36
C ALA A 57 -2.87 -11.27 17.25
N PHE A 58 -4.13 -11.22 16.79
CA PHE A 58 -5.26 -11.85 17.50
C PHE A 58 -5.10 -13.35 17.61
N TYR A 59 -4.63 -14.02 16.56
CA TYR A 59 -4.37 -15.48 16.61
C TYR A 59 -3.25 -15.84 17.59
N ALA A 60 -2.21 -15.01 17.68
CA ALA A 60 -1.16 -15.19 18.68
C ALA A 60 -1.70 -15.05 20.11
N LEU A 61 -2.75 -14.25 20.31
CA LEU A 61 -3.49 -14.12 21.60
C LEU A 61 -4.56 -15.21 21.78
N GLN A 62 -4.61 -16.22 20.92
CA GLN A 62 -5.60 -17.30 20.91
C GLN A 62 -7.06 -16.83 20.73
N ASP A 63 -7.27 -15.61 20.21
CA ASP A 63 -8.59 -15.07 19.93
C ASP A 63 -8.89 -15.10 18.43
N THR A 64 -9.49 -16.19 17.98
CA THR A 64 -9.95 -16.32 16.60
C THR A 64 -11.34 -15.73 16.37
N LYS A 65 -12.12 -15.56 17.43
CA LYS A 65 -13.53 -15.14 17.35
C LYS A 65 -13.68 -13.65 17.02
N THR A 66 -12.84 -12.80 17.59
CA THR A 66 -12.91 -11.35 17.38
C THR A 66 -12.68 -10.97 15.92
N PRO A 67 -11.57 -11.39 15.26
CA PRO A 67 -11.37 -11.07 13.84
C PRO A 67 -12.49 -11.55 12.93
N VAL A 68 -13.02 -12.75 13.16
CA VAL A 68 -14.11 -13.31 12.36
C VAL A 68 -15.40 -12.49 12.49
N LYS A 69 -15.77 -12.08 13.72
CA LYS A 69 -16.93 -11.23 13.96
C LYS A 69 -16.79 -9.87 13.26
N ILE A 70 -15.62 -9.23 13.39
CA ILE A 70 -15.39 -7.94 12.77
C ILE A 70 -15.37 -8.05 11.24
N ALA A 71 -14.79 -9.11 10.70
CA ALA A 71 -14.83 -9.37 9.26
C ALA A 71 -16.27 -9.53 8.74
N ALA A 72 -17.14 -10.25 9.47
CA ALA A 72 -18.55 -10.40 9.11
C ALA A 72 -19.30 -9.06 9.14
N ILE A 73 -19.07 -8.23 10.15
CA ILE A 73 -19.63 -6.86 10.24
C ILE A 73 -19.13 -6.01 9.07
N SER A 74 -17.83 -6.05 8.78
CA SER A 74 -17.23 -5.30 7.67
C SER A 74 -17.80 -5.72 6.31
N LEU A 75 -18.10 -7.00 6.13
CA LEU A 75 -18.75 -7.52 4.93
C LEU A 75 -20.17 -6.95 4.78
N ALA A 76 -20.94 -6.89 5.86
CA ALA A 76 -22.27 -6.28 5.85
C ALA A 76 -22.21 -4.77 5.50
N ILE A 77 -21.25 -4.05 6.11
CA ILE A 77 -21.02 -2.63 5.81
C ILE A 77 -20.61 -2.45 4.34
N ASN A 78 -19.72 -3.30 3.81
CA ASN A 78 -19.32 -3.28 2.40
C ASN A 78 -20.54 -3.45 1.49
N THR A 79 -21.40 -4.41 1.80
CA THR A 79 -22.64 -4.65 1.02
C THR A 79 -23.53 -3.41 1.00
N ILE A 80 -23.74 -2.77 2.15
CA ILE A 80 -24.53 -1.54 2.25
C ILE A 80 -23.90 -0.41 1.43
N PHE A 81 -22.60 -0.21 1.57
CA PHE A 81 -21.88 0.82 0.82
C PHE A 81 -21.89 0.54 -0.69
N ASN A 82 -21.84 -0.73 -1.10
CA ASN A 82 -21.96 -1.09 -2.50
C ASN A 82 -23.29 -0.62 -3.08
N PHE A 83 -24.41 -0.88 -2.39
CA PHE A 83 -25.73 -0.42 -2.85
C PHE A 83 -25.81 1.10 -2.93
N ILE A 84 -25.22 1.84 -1.99
CA ILE A 84 -25.27 3.30 -1.97
C ILE A 84 -24.35 3.91 -3.05
N LEU A 85 -23.11 3.42 -3.17
CA LEU A 85 -22.09 4.04 -4.00
C LEU A 85 -22.09 3.57 -5.46
N MET A 86 -22.70 2.41 -5.74
CA MET A 86 -22.80 1.88 -7.11
C MET A 86 -23.60 2.82 -8.02
N PHE A 87 -24.66 3.47 -7.52
CA PHE A 87 -25.49 4.34 -8.35
C PHE A 87 -24.74 5.61 -8.82
N PRO A 88 -24.08 6.42 -7.96
CA PRO A 88 -23.39 7.63 -8.41
C PRO A 88 -22.02 7.35 -9.07
N LEU A 89 -21.29 6.33 -8.62
CA LEU A 89 -19.88 6.07 -9.02
C LEU A 89 -19.73 4.82 -9.89
N LYS A 90 -20.78 4.11 -10.20
CA LYS A 90 -20.77 2.87 -11.00
C LYS A 90 -19.72 1.88 -10.44
N VAL A 91 -18.82 1.38 -11.29
CA VAL A 91 -17.76 0.42 -10.91
C VAL A 91 -16.79 1.01 -9.86
N GLY A 92 -16.49 2.30 -9.94
CA GLY A 92 -15.69 3.00 -8.95
C GLY A 92 -16.31 2.99 -7.55
N GLY A 93 -17.64 3.01 -7.46
CA GLY A 93 -18.37 2.92 -6.19
C GLY A 93 -18.17 1.60 -5.47
N ILE A 94 -18.11 0.49 -6.20
CA ILE A 94 -17.81 -0.84 -5.64
C ILE A 94 -16.38 -0.89 -5.09
N ALA A 95 -15.42 -0.29 -5.79
CA ALA A 95 -14.06 -0.20 -5.34
C ALA A 95 -13.92 0.65 -4.07
N LEU A 96 -14.60 1.81 -4.04
CA LEU A 96 -14.59 2.72 -2.90
C LEU A 96 -15.23 2.08 -1.66
N SER A 97 -16.37 1.40 -1.82
CA SER A 97 -17.03 0.71 -0.71
C SER A 97 -16.17 -0.40 -0.11
N SER A 98 -15.44 -1.16 -0.94
CA SER A 98 -14.50 -2.18 -0.48
C SER A 98 -13.34 -1.55 0.32
N SER A 99 -12.81 -0.43 -0.14
CA SER A 99 -11.76 0.30 0.55
C SER A 99 -12.23 0.88 1.88
N LEU A 100 -13.41 1.50 1.92
CA LEU A 100 -14.00 2.03 3.15
C LEU A 100 -14.28 0.92 4.18
N ALA A 101 -14.87 -0.19 3.74
CA ALA A 101 -15.10 -1.34 4.63
C ALA A 101 -13.78 -1.92 5.14
N GLY A 102 -12.74 -2.00 4.31
CA GLY A 102 -11.41 -2.42 4.71
C GLY A 102 -10.77 -1.48 5.74
N ILE A 103 -10.92 -0.17 5.57
CA ILE A 103 -10.45 0.84 6.54
C ILE A 103 -11.18 0.71 7.86
N ILE A 104 -12.50 0.57 7.84
CA ILE A 104 -13.31 0.37 9.05
C ILE A 104 -12.88 -0.92 9.77
N ASN A 105 -12.72 -2.03 9.04
CA ASN A 105 -12.24 -3.30 9.58
C ASN A 105 -10.87 -3.13 10.27
N PHE A 106 -9.93 -2.49 9.60
CA PHE A 106 -8.60 -2.20 10.15
C PHE A 106 -8.69 -1.38 11.43
N LEU A 107 -9.41 -0.27 11.43
CA LEU A 107 -9.54 0.61 12.59
C LEU A 107 -10.19 -0.09 13.78
N VAL A 108 -11.28 -0.84 13.56
CA VAL A 108 -11.97 -1.55 14.65
C VAL A 108 -11.07 -2.61 15.27
N LEU A 109 -10.39 -3.43 14.45
CA LEU A 109 -9.43 -4.41 14.95
C LEU A 109 -8.27 -3.75 15.71
N PHE A 110 -7.77 -2.63 15.18
CA PHE A 110 -6.69 -1.87 15.79
C PHE A 110 -7.09 -1.36 17.20
N PHE A 111 -8.24 -0.69 17.33
CA PHE A 111 -8.70 -0.18 18.62
C PHE A 111 -8.99 -1.30 19.63
N ILE A 112 -9.53 -2.44 19.20
CA ILE A 112 -9.75 -3.58 20.08
C ILE A 112 -8.41 -4.14 20.58
N LEU A 113 -7.42 -4.27 19.68
CA LEU A 113 -6.10 -4.76 20.04
C LEU A 113 -5.38 -3.81 21.00
N GLU A 114 -5.43 -2.50 20.73
CA GLU A 114 -4.88 -1.46 21.60
C GLU A 114 -5.48 -1.51 23.01
N LYS A 115 -6.79 -1.66 23.10
CA LYS A 115 -7.47 -1.79 24.40
C LYS A 115 -7.03 -3.03 25.18
N ARG A 116 -6.67 -4.12 24.51
CA ARG A 116 -6.21 -5.37 25.14
C ARG A 116 -4.74 -5.35 25.57
N LEU A 117 -3.88 -4.76 24.78
CA LEU A 117 -2.43 -4.73 25.01
C LEU A 117 -1.99 -3.54 25.88
N GLY A 118 -2.89 -2.59 26.16
CA GLY A 118 -2.57 -1.30 26.76
C GLY A 118 -2.13 -0.27 25.72
N LYS A 119 -2.04 1.00 26.13
CA LYS A 119 -1.72 2.11 25.19
C LYS A 119 -0.47 1.79 24.37
N MET A 120 -0.65 1.73 23.06
CA MET A 120 0.46 1.59 22.13
C MET A 120 1.41 2.78 22.29
N ASN A 121 2.71 2.49 22.30
CA ASN A 121 3.75 3.51 22.43
C ASN A 121 3.59 4.62 21.39
N ALA A 122 3.71 5.87 21.84
CA ALA A 122 3.73 7.05 20.96
C ALA A 122 4.75 6.92 19.80
N ASP A 123 5.74 6.05 19.95
CA ASP A 123 6.76 5.77 18.96
C ASP A 123 6.21 5.04 17.72
N LEU A 124 5.18 4.20 17.88
CA LEU A 124 4.48 3.56 16.76
C LEU A 124 3.71 4.57 15.90
N LEU A 125 3.06 5.55 16.53
CA LEU A 125 2.36 6.61 15.82
C LEU A 125 3.34 7.51 15.06
N LYS A 126 4.46 7.87 15.68
CA LYS A 126 5.55 8.61 15.03
C LYS A 126 6.14 7.85 13.84
N TYR A 127 6.35 6.53 14.02
CA TYR A 127 6.81 5.66 12.93
C TYR A 127 5.85 5.68 11.75
N PHE A 128 4.55 5.52 12.03
CA PHE A 128 3.51 5.53 11.02
C PHE A 128 3.49 6.84 10.24
N PHE A 129 3.54 7.96 10.95
CA PHE A 129 3.58 9.29 10.36
C PHE A 129 4.81 9.49 9.47
N LYS A 130 6.00 9.08 9.92
CA LYS A 130 7.23 9.14 9.12
C LYS A 130 7.14 8.34 7.82
N VAL A 131 6.63 7.10 7.90
CA VAL A 131 6.47 6.23 6.73
C VAL A 131 5.48 6.81 5.73
N THR A 132 4.36 7.34 6.21
CA THR A 132 3.34 7.97 5.35
C THR A 132 3.89 9.24 4.71
N LEU A 133 4.59 10.07 5.46
CA LEU A 133 5.22 11.30 4.96
C LEU A 133 6.27 10.99 3.88
N ALA A 134 7.16 10.03 4.12
CA ALA A 134 8.17 9.60 3.14
C ALA A 134 7.51 9.09 1.85
N SER A 135 6.45 8.30 1.99
CA SER A 135 5.70 7.78 0.84
C SER A 135 5.03 8.90 0.04
N LEU A 136 4.44 9.90 0.72
CA LEU A 136 3.83 11.07 0.07
C LEU A 136 4.85 11.89 -0.71
N ILE A 137 6.00 12.17 -0.13
CA ILE A 137 7.07 12.94 -0.79
C ILE A 137 7.51 12.23 -2.09
N VAL A 138 7.73 10.92 -2.01
CA VAL A 138 8.11 10.13 -3.20
C VAL A 138 6.98 10.10 -4.23
N GLY A 139 5.73 9.93 -3.81
CA GLY A 139 4.58 9.93 -4.70
C GLY A 139 4.39 11.24 -5.45
N ILE A 140 4.49 12.37 -4.73
CA ILE A 140 4.44 13.71 -5.33
C ILE A 140 5.60 13.92 -6.31
N GLY A 141 6.82 13.52 -5.93
CA GLY A 141 7.98 13.60 -6.81
C GLY A 141 7.80 12.83 -8.12
N ILE A 142 7.26 11.62 -8.06
CA ILE A 142 6.97 10.80 -9.24
C ILE A 142 5.86 11.42 -10.08
N PHE A 143 4.81 11.94 -9.46
CA PHE A 143 3.72 12.60 -10.16
C PHE A 143 4.20 13.83 -10.92
N VAL A 144 4.99 14.68 -10.27
CA VAL A 144 5.61 15.87 -10.88
C VAL A 144 6.51 15.44 -12.04
N PHE A 145 7.37 14.46 -11.84
CA PHE A 145 8.26 13.96 -12.88
C PHE A 145 7.48 13.44 -14.10
N TRP A 146 6.42 12.65 -13.85
CA TRP A 146 5.54 12.15 -14.91
C TRP A 146 4.92 13.28 -15.73
N HIS A 147 4.53 14.38 -15.08
CA HIS A 147 3.85 15.48 -15.77
C HIS A 147 4.78 16.38 -16.59
N PHE A 148 6.04 16.51 -16.17
CA PHE A 148 7.01 17.41 -16.84
C PHE A 148 7.91 16.71 -17.86
N VAL A 149 8.09 15.40 -17.76
CA VAL A 149 9.00 14.66 -18.64
C VAL A 149 8.22 13.85 -19.67
N VAL A 150 8.29 14.28 -20.92
CA VAL A 150 7.70 13.57 -22.07
C VAL A 150 8.76 12.64 -22.64
N TRP A 151 8.56 11.33 -22.50
CA TRP A 151 9.44 10.31 -23.09
C TRP A 151 8.74 9.61 -24.26
N PRO A 152 9.47 9.25 -25.33
CA PRO A 152 8.90 8.59 -26.48
C PRO A 152 8.37 7.18 -26.20
N GLN A 153 8.83 6.54 -25.13
CA GLN A 153 8.40 5.19 -24.71
C GLN A 153 7.78 5.24 -23.31
N GLU A 154 6.49 5.50 -23.22
CA GLU A 154 5.75 5.65 -21.95
C GLU A 154 5.86 4.44 -21.01
N TRP A 155 5.91 3.22 -21.55
CA TRP A 155 6.02 2.00 -20.73
C TRP A 155 7.38 1.86 -20.01
N LEU A 156 8.48 2.23 -20.69
CA LEU A 156 9.82 2.23 -20.07
C LEU A 156 9.89 3.26 -18.96
N MET A 157 9.33 4.44 -19.18
CA MET A 157 9.24 5.49 -18.18
C MET A 157 8.47 5.02 -16.94
N LEU A 158 7.34 4.31 -17.12
CA LEU A 158 6.56 3.79 -16.01
C LEU A 158 7.35 2.77 -15.17
N VAL A 159 8.02 1.82 -15.83
CA VAL A 159 8.85 0.81 -15.15
C VAL A 159 10.01 1.48 -14.41
N LEU A 160 10.67 2.44 -15.05
CA LEU A 160 11.79 3.18 -14.47
C LEU A 160 11.35 4.00 -13.26
N LEU A 161 10.21 4.69 -13.34
CA LEU A 161 9.63 5.45 -12.23
C LEU A 161 9.22 4.55 -11.06
N PHE A 162 8.71 3.35 -11.34
CA PHE A 162 8.37 2.40 -10.29
C PHE A 162 9.63 1.98 -9.50
N PHE A 163 10.70 1.60 -10.18
CA PHE A 163 11.96 1.21 -9.53
C PHE A 163 12.66 2.39 -8.84
N LEU A 164 12.69 3.56 -9.49
CA LEU A 164 13.23 4.77 -8.88
C LEU A 164 12.43 5.18 -7.64
N GLY A 165 11.11 5.12 -7.70
CA GLY A 165 10.26 5.43 -6.56
C GLY A 165 10.51 4.52 -5.36
N MET A 166 10.65 3.21 -5.59
CA MET A 166 11.03 2.26 -4.55
C MET A 166 12.42 2.54 -4.00
N PHE A 167 13.39 2.85 -4.85
CA PHE A 167 14.75 3.19 -4.45
C PHE A 167 14.80 4.47 -3.60
N PHE A 168 14.17 5.55 -4.06
CA PHE A 168 14.09 6.81 -3.30
C PHE A 168 13.35 6.65 -1.98
N TYR A 169 12.30 5.82 -1.97
CA TYR A 169 11.59 5.51 -0.72
C TYR A 169 12.51 4.83 0.30
N GLU A 170 13.29 3.82 -0.12
CA GLU A 170 14.26 3.16 0.77
C GLU A 170 15.33 4.13 1.29
N VAL A 171 15.86 4.99 0.41
CA VAL A 171 16.83 6.03 0.80
C VAL A 171 16.25 7.00 1.83
N LEU A 172 15.01 7.46 1.63
CA LEU A 172 14.30 8.32 2.58
C LEU A 172 14.04 7.60 3.92
N CYS A 173 13.68 6.33 3.88
CA CYS A 173 13.48 5.53 5.09
C CYS A 173 14.79 5.37 5.89
N LEU A 174 15.93 5.20 5.22
CA LEU A 174 17.25 5.19 5.85
C LEU A 174 17.59 6.55 6.47
N TRP A 175 17.32 7.64 5.77
CA TRP A 175 17.57 9.00 6.24
C TRP A 175 16.70 9.38 7.45
N LEU A 176 15.46 8.92 7.48
CA LEU A 176 14.54 9.12 8.60
C LEU A 176 14.80 8.17 9.80
N ASN A 177 15.88 7.38 9.74
CA ASN A 177 16.27 6.41 10.79
C ASN A 177 15.14 5.42 11.12
N ILE A 178 14.50 4.86 10.09
CA ILE A 178 13.46 3.85 10.26
C ILE A 178 14.15 2.50 10.53
N GLU A 179 13.99 1.95 11.73
CA GLU A 179 14.67 0.72 12.19
C GLU A 179 14.57 -0.48 11.24
N GLN A 180 13.44 -0.62 10.54
CA GLN A 180 13.23 -1.74 9.62
C GLN A 180 14.12 -1.65 8.39
N SER A 181 14.31 -0.45 7.85
CA SER A 181 15.19 -0.21 6.71
C SER A 181 16.65 -0.46 7.12
N GLN A 182 17.06 -0.06 8.32
CA GLN A 182 18.38 -0.34 8.85
C GLN A 182 18.64 -1.83 9.05
N LYS A 183 17.64 -2.61 9.51
CA LYS A 183 17.75 -4.07 9.65
C LYS A 183 17.93 -4.77 8.31
N ILE A 184 17.21 -4.35 7.28
CA ILE A 184 17.36 -4.89 5.92
C ILE A 184 18.77 -4.62 5.39
N TRP A 185 19.26 -3.39 5.57
CA TRP A 185 20.61 -3.00 5.14
C TRP A 185 21.72 -3.73 5.89
N SER A 186 21.59 -3.88 7.21
CA SER A 186 22.56 -4.64 8.03
C SER A 186 22.57 -6.11 7.62
N TRP A 187 21.42 -6.72 7.34
CA TRP A 187 21.33 -8.09 6.88
C TRP A 187 21.97 -8.28 5.48
N ALA A 188 21.74 -7.35 4.56
CA ALA A 188 22.36 -7.36 3.23
C ALA A 188 23.88 -7.23 3.31
N LYS A 189 24.39 -6.37 4.22
CA LYS A 189 25.81 -6.20 4.48
C LYS A 189 26.45 -7.45 5.07
N THR A 190 25.78 -8.12 6.00
CA THR A 190 26.25 -9.36 6.64
C THR A 190 26.32 -10.52 5.66
N ARG A 191 25.35 -10.65 4.74
CA ARG A 191 25.41 -11.68 3.69
C ARG A 191 26.59 -11.46 2.72
N ARG A 192 26.90 -10.21 2.38
CA ARG A 192 28.09 -9.91 1.54
C ARG A 192 29.39 -10.34 2.22
N PHE A 193 29.47 -10.21 3.54
CA PHE A 193 30.65 -10.62 4.30
C PHE A 193 30.82 -12.16 4.37
N LEU A 194 29.71 -12.89 4.44
CA LEU A 194 29.71 -14.36 4.48
C LEU A 194 30.00 -15.01 3.12
N SER A 195 29.69 -14.34 2.02
CA SER A 195 29.99 -14.83 0.66
C SER A 195 31.49 -14.70 0.30
N HIS A 196 32.27 -13.94 1.04
CA HIS A 196 33.71 -13.74 0.84
C HIS A 196 34.60 -14.52 1.84
N ARG A 197 34.03 -15.42 2.64
CA ARG A 197 34.87 -16.34 3.42
C ARG A 197 35.53 -17.35 2.49
N PRO A 198 36.87 -17.43 2.46
CA PRO A 198 37.59 -18.48 1.74
C PRO A 198 37.11 -19.83 2.33
N LYS A 199 36.82 -20.81 1.44
CA LYS A 199 36.50 -22.17 1.86
C LYS A 199 37.68 -22.68 2.73
N PRO A 200 37.40 -23.32 3.88
CA PRO A 200 38.46 -23.97 4.63
C PRO A 200 39.11 -25.02 3.71
N ASN A 201 40.42 -24.94 3.58
CA ASN A 201 41.21 -25.91 2.84
C ASN A 201 40.94 -27.30 3.43
N SER A 202 40.31 -28.16 2.65
CA SER A 202 40.23 -29.60 2.89
C SER A 202 41.52 -30.25 2.59
#